data_90d14a99eca02c96873ba9aa1951ffaf
#
_entry.id   90d14a99eca02c96873ba9aa1951ffaf
#
_cell.length_a   1.000
_cell.length_b   1.000
_cell.length_c   1.000
_cell.angle_alpha   90.00
_cell.angle_beta   90.00
_cell.angle_gamma   90.00
#
_symmetry.space_group_name_H-M   'P 1'
#
loop_
_entity.id
_entity.type
_entity.pdbx_description
1 polymer ?
#
loop_
_entity_poly.entity_id
_entity_poly.type
_entity_poly.pdbx_seq_one_letter_code
_entity_poly.pdbx_strand_id
1 'polypeptide(L)'
;MKNLIVLLVACFFVNVAVAQTGKKDIYKLKGDVIEAVLYHENGAVAQTGFYTLDNKLEGEWISYDSNGKKSAVAQYDNGKKVGTWTFYQGTTQKEVVYNDSKIAKVKTWEITDTRIVSNNP
;
A
#
# COMPACT_ATOMS: atom_id res chain seq x y z
N MET A 1 24.67 -24.23 30.60
CA MET A 1 24.83 -23.27 29.51
C MET A 1 23.87 -23.51 28.38
N LYS A 2 23.80 -24.72 27.88
CA LYS A 2 22.83 -25.03 26.78
C LYS A 2 21.39 -24.81 27.19
N ASN A 3 21.05 -25.17 28.42
CA ASN A 3 19.70 -24.99 28.92
C ASN A 3 19.30 -23.54 29.06
N LEU A 4 20.23 -22.68 29.40
CA LEU A 4 20.02 -21.26 29.53
C LEU A 4 19.71 -20.63 28.17
N ILE A 5 20.42 -21.05 27.14
CA ILE A 5 20.21 -20.56 25.77
C ILE A 5 18.82 -20.96 25.28
N VAL A 6 18.41 -22.18 25.56
CA VAL A 6 17.08 -22.66 25.17
C VAL A 6 15.98 -21.84 25.83
N LEU A 7 16.15 -21.50 27.11
CA LEU A 7 15.19 -20.68 27.84
C LEU A 7 15.05 -19.29 27.21
N LEU A 8 16.18 -18.68 26.83
CA LEU A 8 16.17 -17.37 26.21
C LEU A 8 15.42 -17.39 24.87
N VAL A 9 15.62 -18.44 24.10
CA VAL A 9 14.92 -18.59 22.82
C VAL A 9 13.41 -18.73 23.04
N ALA A 10 13.02 -19.50 24.05
CA ALA A 10 11.60 -19.67 24.36
C ALA A 10 10.95 -18.35 24.77
N CYS A 11 11.63 -17.55 25.58
CA CYS A 11 11.13 -16.24 25.97
C CYS A 11 10.99 -15.31 24.77
N PHE A 12 11.93 -15.39 23.86
CA PHE A 12 11.88 -14.59 22.65
C PHE A 12 10.64 -14.93 21.81
N PHE A 13 10.31 -16.21 21.65
CA PHE A 13 9.13 -16.61 20.92
C PHE A 13 7.85 -16.10 21.56
N VAL A 14 7.77 -16.14 22.87
CA VAL A 14 6.60 -15.63 23.58
C VAL A 14 6.41 -14.14 23.29
N ASN A 15 7.50 -13.37 23.30
CA ASN A 15 7.43 -11.95 22.98
C ASN A 15 6.97 -11.69 21.56
N VAL A 16 7.46 -12.47 20.61
CA VAL A 16 7.05 -12.35 19.21
C VAL A 16 5.56 -12.64 19.06
N ALA A 17 5.07 -13.68 19.73
CA ALA A 17 3.66 -14.04 19.67
C ALA A 17 2.76 -12.93 20.23
N VAL A 18 3.18 -12.28 21.30
CA VAL A 18 2.44 -11.16 21.91
C VAL A 18 2.44 -9.94 20.98
N ALA A 19 3.54 -9.70 20.27
CA ALA A 19 3.65 -8.55 19.39
C ALA A 19 2.78 -8.68 18.13
N GLN A 20 2.38 -9.89 17.77
CA GLN A 20 1.58 -10.12 16.55
C GLN A 20 0.09 -10.04 16.84
N THR A 21 -0.39 -8.85 17.17
CA THR A 21 -1.81 -8.62 17.42
C THR A 21 -2.57 -8.16 16.18
N GLY A 22 -1.86 -7.73 15.14
CA GLY A 22 -2.47 -7.26 13.91
C GLY A 22 -2.92 -8.39 12.99
N LYS A 23 -3.68 -8.04 11.98
CA LYS A 23 -4.12 -8.99 10.97
C LYS A 23 -2.97 -9.35 10.04
N LYS A 24 -2.99 -10.57 9.56
CA LYS A 24 -2.03 -11.02 8.56
C LYS A 24 -2.50 -10.64 7.16
N ASP A 25 -1.56 -10.36 6.29
CA ASP A 25 -1.84 -10.08 4.89
C ASP A 25 -2.55 -11.25 4.23
N ILE A 26 -3.46 -10.94 3.32
CA ILE A 26 -4.29 -11.94 2.64
C ILE A 26 -3.95 -11.90 1.15
N TYR A 27 -3.77 -13.09 0.58
CA TYR A 27 -3.51 -13.27 -0.84
C TYR A 27 -4.49 -14.30 -1.39
N LYS A 28 -5.20 -13.96 -2.47
CA LYS A 28 -6.16 -14.85 -3.12
C LYS A 28 -5.91 -14.93 -4.60
N LEU A 29 -5.84 -16.14 -5.12
CA LEU A 29 -5.74 -16.35 -6.56
C LEU A 29 -7.09 -16.06 -7.20
N LYS A 30 -7.10 -15.16 -8.20
CA LYS A 30 -8.28 -14.81 -8.98
C LYS A 30 -7.92 -14.86 -10.46
N GLY A 31 -8.24 -15.96 -11.13
CA GLY A 31 -7.88 -16.15 -12.52
C GLY A 31 -6.36 -16.16 -12.68
N ASP A 32 -5.83 -15.19 -13.40
CA ASP A 32 -4.40 -15.09 -13.69
C ASP A 32 -3.70 -14.00 -12.84
N VAL A 33 -4.36 -13.52 -11.78
CA VAL A 33 -3.78 -12.55 -10.86
C VAL A 33 -3.98 -12.99 -9.42
N ILE A 34 -3.16 -12.44 -8.54
CA ILE A 34 -3.26 -12.66 -7.10
C ILE A 34 -3.74 -11.36 -6.47
N GLU A 35 -4.91 -11.39 -5.85
CA GLU A 35 -5.44 -10.25 -5.10
C GLU A 35 -4.78 -10.19 -3.73
N ALA A 36 -4.29 -9.02 -3.35
CA ALA A 36 -3.60 -8.82 -2.08
C ALA A 36 -4.32 -7.79 -1.22
N VAL A 37 -4.43 -8.09 0.08
CA VAL A 37 -4.86 -7.12 1.09
C VAL A 37 -3.81 -7.13 2.18
N LEU A 38 -3.15 -5.98 2.36
CA LEU A 38 -2.08 -5.81 3.32
C LEU A 38 -2.59 -4.95 4.48
N TYR A 39 -2.14 -5.23 5.69
CA TYR A 39 -2.64 -4.57 6.88
C TYR A 39 -1.55 -3.82 7.63
N HIS A 40 -1.94 -2.70 8.24
CA HIS A 40 -1.13 -2.02 9.26
C HIS A 40 -1.11 -2.84 10.54
N GLU A 41 -0.19 -2.52 11.44
CA GLU A 41 -0.09 -3.20 12.73
C GLU A 41 -1.36 -3.07 13.56
N ASN A 42 -2.09 -1.96 13.41
CA ASN A 42 -3.34 -1.74 14.15
C ASN A 42 -4.54 -2.50 13.56
N GLY A 43 -4.34 -3.29 12.51
CA GLY A 43 -5.40 -4.07 11.88
C GLY A 43 -6.17 -3.34 10.78
N ALA A 44 -5.89 -2.06 10.55
CA ALA A 44 -6.50 -1.34 9.42
C ALA A 44 -5.84 -1.75 8.11
N VAL A 45 -6.60 -1.71 7.03
CA VAL A 45 -6.05 -2.02 5.70
C VAL A 45 -4.99 -0.99 5.35
N ALA A 46 -3.81 -1.46 4.96
CA ALA A 46 -2.71 -0.60 4.53
C ALA A 46 -2.70 -0.44 3.01
N GLN A 47 -2.87 -1.53 2.28
CA GLN A 47 -2.87 -1.52 0.82
C GLN A 47 -3.76 -2.62 0.27
N THR A 48 -4.36 -2.37 -0.88
CA THR A 48 -5.01 -3.40 -1.69
C THR A 48 -4.48 -3.33 -3.10
N GLY A 49 -4.34 -4.48 -3.75
CA GLY A 49 -3.84 -4.51 -5.11
C GLY A 49 -3.76 -5.92 -5.66
N PHE A 50 -3.02 -6.05 -6.73
CA PHE A 50 -2.88 -7.31 -7.43
C PHE A 50 -1.42 -7.56 -7.79
N TYR A 51 -1.06 -8.84 -7.84
CA TYR A 51 0.22 -9.30 -8.36
C TYR A 51 -0.04 -10.20 -9.57
N THR A 52 0.88 -10.19 -10.51
CA THR A 52 0.90 -11.22 -11.54
C THR A 52 1.32 -12.55 -10.90
N LEU A 53 1.18 -13.67 -11.64
CA LEU A 53 1.57 -14.97 -11.12
C LEU A 53 3.09 -15.07 -10.86
N ASP A 54 3.89 -14.23 -11.50
CA ASP A 54 5.33 -14.14 -11.22
C ASP A 54 5.69 -12.98 -10.28
N ASN A 55 4.71 -12.56 -9.45
CA ASN A 55 4.91 -11.63 -8.33
C ASN A 55 5.30 -10.20 -8.71
N LYS A 56 4.81 -9.72 -9.84
CA LYS A 56 4.96 -8.32 -10.23
C LYS A 56 3.70 -7.55 -9.88
N LEU A 57 3.85 -6.30 -9.50
CA LEU A 57 2.71 -5.42 -9.24
C LEU A 57 1.87 -5.26 -10.51
N GLU A 58 0.56 -5.32 -10.37
CA GLU A 58 -0.34 -5.31 -11.51
C GLU A 58 -1.64 -4.55 -11.18
N GLY A 59 -2.14 -3.79 -12.13
CA GLY A 59 -3.42 -3.10 -12.00
C GLY A 59 -3.42 -1.99 -10.97
N GLU A 60 -4.56 -1.74 -10.38
CA GLU A 60 -4.75 -0.66 -9.43
C GLU A 60 -4.28 -1.07 -8.02
N TRP A 61 -3.45 -0.24 -7.43
CA TRP A 61 -3.01 -0.38 -6.04
C TRP A 61 -3.47 0.83 -5.27
N ILE A 62 -4.13 0.60 -4.14
CA ILE A 62 -4.63 1.66 -3.28
C ILE A 62 -3.93 1.55 -1.94
N SER A 63 -3.41 2.68 -1.45
CA SER A 63 -2.79 2.77 -0.13
C SER A 63 -3.67 3.57 0.80
N TYR A 64 -3.69 3.17 2.07
CA TYR A 64 -4.46 3.81 3.13
C TYR A 64 -3.54 4.12 4.31
N ASP A 65 -3.80 5.21 5.01
CA ASP A 65 -3.09 5.49 6.25
C ASP A 65 -3.66 4.63 7.40
N SER A 66 -3.07 4.75 8.58
CA SER A 66 -3.47 3.94 9.73
C SER A 66 -4.87 4.27 10.26
N ASN A 67 -5.45 5.39 9.83
CA ASN A 67 -6.82 5.78 10.16
C ASN A 67 -7.84 5.34 9.12
N GLY A 68 -7.40 4.62 8.08
CA GLY A 68 -8.26 4.14 7.02
C GLY A 68 -8.50 5.14 5.90
N LYS A 69 -7.79 6.25 5.91
CA LYS A 69 -7.93 7.28 4.90
C LYS A 69 -7.06 6.95 3.69
N LYS A 70 -7.63 7.08 2.51
CA LYS A 70 -6.88 6.82 1.28
C LYS A 70 -5.73 7.81 1.14
N SER A 71 -4.52 7.30 0.92
CA SER A 71 -3.31 8.12 0.78
C SER A 71 -2.76 8.12 -0.63
N ALA A 72 -3.02 7.07 -1.42
CA ALA A 72 -2.54 7.00 -2.79
C ALA A 72 -3.33 5.99 -3.60
N VAL A 73 -3.45 6.26 -4.90
CA VAL A 73 -3.95 5.30 -5.89
C VAL A 73 -2.91 5.22 -6.99
N ALA A 74 -2.46 4.02 -7.29
CA ALA A 74 -1.39 3.76 -8.23
C ALA A 74 -1.86 2.78 -9.32
N GLN A 75 -1.21 2.83 -10.47
CA GLN A 75 -1.49 1.93 -11.58
C GLN A 75 -0.21 1.26 -12.03
N TYR A 76 -0.23 -0.05 -12.16
CA TYR A 76 0.91 -0.83 -12.61
C TYR A 76 0.54 -1.72 -13.80
N ASP A 77 1.49 -1.92 -14.66
CA ASP A 77 1.40 -2.89 -15.75
C ASP A 77 2.65 -3.76 -15.71
N ASN A 78 2.49 -4.99 -15.23
CA ASN A 78 3.57 -5.97 -15.14
C ASN A 78 4.82 -5.39 -14.45
N GLY A 79 4.61 -4.73 -13.32
CA GLY A 79 5.65 -4.12 -12.50
C GLY A 79 6.05 -2.72 -12.90
N LYS A 80 5.56 -2.19 -14.01
CA LYS A 80 5.88 -0.84 -14.47
C LYS A 80 4.81 0.14 -14.04
N LYS A 81 5.23 1.34 -13.68
CA LYS A 81 4.30 2.42 -13.35
C LYS A 81 3.66 2.94 -14.62
N VAL A 82 2.34 2.99 -14.66
CA VAL A 82 1.59 3.47 -15.81
C VAL A 82 0.38 4.29 -15.35
N GLY A 83 -0.18 5.04 -16.26
CA GLY A 83 -1.42 5.77 -16.03
C GLY A 83 -1.30 6.87 -14.99
N THR A 84 -2.43 7.24 -14.42
CA THR A 84 -2.52 8.33 -13.47
C THR A 84 -2.40 7.80 -12.04
N TRP A 85 -1.44 8.32 -11.31
CA TRP A 85 -1.24 8.07 -9.89
C TRP A 85 -1.76 9.28 -9.12
N THR A 86 -2.55 9.03 -8.09
CA THR A 86 -3.11 10.10 -7.26
C THR A 86 -2.60 9.97 -5.85
N PHE A 87 -2.12 11.07 -5.29
CA PHE A 87 -1.64 11.14 -3.92
C PHE A 87 -2.50 12.13 -3.16
N TYR A 88 -2.89 11.75 -1.96
CA TYR A 88 -3.71 12.59 -1.07
C TYR A 88 -2.90 12.95 0.16
N GLN A 89 -2.76 14.23 0.44
CA GLN A 89 -2.00 14.70 1.60
C GLN A 89 -2.72 15.89 2.20
N GLY A 90 -3.40 15.67 3.31
CA GLY A 90 -4.22 16.70 3.93
C GLY A 90 -5.30 17.18 2.96
N THR A 91 -5.28 18.45 2.63
CA THR A 91 -6.21 19.06 1.68
C THR A 91 -5.65 19.11 0.26
N THR A 92 -4.48 18.55 0.04
CA THR A 92 -3.82 18.57 -1.26
C THR A 92 -3.99 17.23 -1.97
N GLN A 93 -4.31 17.30 -3.24
CA GLN A 93 -4.36 16.15 -4.13
C GLN A 93 -3.39 16.38 -5.27
N LYS A 94 -2.52 15.40 -5.49
CA LYS A 94 -1.50 15.47 -6.54
C LYS A 94 -1.68 14.29 -7.49
N GLU A 95 -1.71 14.58 -8.78
CA GLU A 95 -1.75 13.55 -9.83
C GLU A 95 -0.44 13.53 -10.59
N VAL A 96 0.08 12.32 -10.78
CA VAL A 96 1.29 12.08 -11.54
C VAL A 96 0.95 11.08 -12.63
N VAL A 97 1.16 11.46 -13.88
CA VAL A 97 0.94 10.56 -15.01
C VAL A 97 2.26 9.90 -15.38
N TYR A 98 2.25 8.57 -15.38
CA TYR A 98 3.41 7.76 -15.73
C TYR A 98 3.22 7.10 -17.08
N ASN A 99 4.29 7.04 -17.84
CA ASN A 99 4.36 6.29 -19.08
C ASN A 99 5.62 5.42 -19.00
N ASP A 100 5.42 4.10 -18.89
CA ASP A 100 6.51 3.13 -18.79
C ASP A 100 7.52 3.50 -17.70
N SER A 101 7.00 3.78 -16.49
CA SER A 101 7.76 4.17 -15.29
C SER A 101 8.40 5.56 -15.35
N LYS A 102 8.12 6.35 -16.38
CA LYS A 102 8.62 7.71 -16.51
C LYS A 102 7.50 8.71 -16.27
N ILE A 103 7.81 9.79 -15.57
CA ILE A 103 6.83 10.84 -15.30
C ILE A 103 6.57 11.63 -16.59
N ALA A 104 5.30 11.64 -17.03
CA ALA A 104 4.88 12.40 -18.20
C ALA A 104 4.21 13.72 -17.83
N LYS A 105 3.55 13.80 -16.65
CA LYS A 105 2.78 14.98 -16.26
C LYS A 105 2.57 14.99 -14.76
N VAL A 106 2.52 16.18 -14.15
CA VAL A 106 2.19 16.36 -12.73
C VAL A 106 1.17 17.48 -12.60
N LYS A 107 0.11 17.24 -11.81
CA LYS A 107 -0.89 18.25 -11.47
C LYS A 107 -1.13 18.23 -9.97
N THR A 108 -1.37 19.39 -9.40
CA THR A 108 -1.65 19.54 -7.97
C THR A 108 -2.92 20.35 -7.78
N TRP A 109 -3.79 19.91 -6.89
CA TRP A 109 -5.01 20.60 -6.50
C TRP A 109 -5.07 20.77 -4.99
N GLU A 110 -5.73 21.82 -4.57
CA GLU A 110 -6.17 21.96 -3.17
C GLU A 110 -7.66 21.74 -3.11
N ILE A 111 -8.10 21.02 -2.08
CA ILE A 111 -9.50 20.78 -1.84
C ILE A 111 -9.97 21.76 -0.79
N THR A 112 -10.88 22.67 -1.17
CA THR A 112 -11.50 23.63 -0.26
C THR A 112 -13.01 23.51 -0.36
N ASP A 113 -13.69 23.38 0.77
CA ASP A 113 -15.16 23.33 0.83
C ASP A 113 -15.81 22.33 -0.11
N THR A 114 -15.36 21.24 -0.40
CA THR A 114 -15.88 20.28 -1.38
C THR A 114 -15.55 20.60 -2.84
N ARG A 115 -14.84 21.71 -3.10
CA ARG A 115 -14.38 22.00 -4.45
C ARG A 115 -12.89 21.74 -4.59
N ILE A 116 -12.49 21.32 -5.76
CA ILE A 116 -11.09 21.13 -6.10
C ILE A 116 -10.65 22.28 -6.97
N VAL A 117 -9.59 22.99 -6.51
CA VAL A 117 -9.03 24.11 -7.25
C VAL A 117 -7.67 23.69 -7.76
N SER A 118 -7.47 23.79 -9.08
CA SER A 118 -6.19 23.48 -9.69
C SER A 118 -5.18 24.58 -9.40
N ASN A 119 -3.98 24.19 -8.94
CA ASN A 119 -2.87 25.10 -8.73
C ASN A 119 -1.93 25.19 -9.93
N ASN A 120 -2.23 24.47 -10.99
CA ASN A 120 -1.46 24.56 -12.21
C ASN A 120 -2.08 25.61 -13.14
N PRO A 121 -1.26 26.46 -13.70
CA PRO A 121 -1.76 27.42 -14.68
C PRO A 121 -2.18 26.78 -15.98
#